data_858fbad5b619abd17bc28e56c6131cf1
#
_entry.id   858fbad5b619abd17bc28e56c6131cf1
#
_cell.length_a   1.000
_cell.length_b   1.000
_cell.length_c   1.000
_cell.angle_alpha   90.00
_cell.angle_beta   90.00
_cell.angle_gamma   90.00
#
_symmetry.space_group_name_H-M   'P 1'
#
loop_
_entity.id
_entity.type
_entity.pdbx_description
1 polymer ?
#
loop_
_entity_poly.entity_id
_entity_poly.type
_entity_poly.pdbx_seq_one_letter_code
_entity_poly.pdbx_strand_id
1 'polypeptide(L)'
;MKKVIFTIAIALLAMGSGLSAQNRFQTSERFGGTLNLGLGIGGYSGYYDNVGHTLPVFNINYELGVARNFTIAPFLTLYTYSDPNYSSIVTPIGAKGTYYFDQLLNAGPRWDFYGAGSLGFALVNTTWNSGYNGSHSYYVAANPLFLDLHIGTEYHVSNNIGLFLDLSTGVSTIGIAIH
;
A
#
# COMPACT_ATOMS: atom_id res chain seq x y z
N MET A 1 4.54 -9.68 -20.69
CA MET A 1 4.01 -9.22 -19.40
C MET A 1 4.93 -9.54 -18.20
N LYS A 2 5.38 -10.79 -18.00
CA LYS A 2 6.33 -11.14 -16.90
C LYS A 2 7.62 -10.28 -16.86
N LYS A 3 8.17 -9.92 -18.03
CA LYS A 3 9.38 -9.09 -18.14
C LYS A 3 9.17 -7.63 -17.67
N VAL A 4 7.97 -7.06 -17.89
CA VAL A 4 7.65 -5.68 -17.51
C VAL A 4 7.52 -5.55 -16.00
N ILE A 5 6.86 -6.51 -15.35
CA ILE A 5 6.70 -6.55 -13.89
C ILE A 5 8.08 -6.66 -13.21
N PHE A 6 8.95 -7.51 -13.74
CA PHE A 6 10.31 -7.69 -13.22
C PHE A 6 11.17 -6.42 -13.39
N THR A 7 11.02 -5.70 -14.49
CA THR A 7 11.74 -4.44 -14.73
C THR A 7 11.26 -3.31 -13.80
N ILE A 8 9.96 -3.23 -13.51
CA ILE A 8 9.40 -2.26 -12.57
C ILE A 8 9.88 -2.56 -11.14
N ALA A 9 9.91 -3.82 -10.73
CA ALA A 9 10.42 -4.23 -9.41
C ALA A 9 11.90 -3.89 -9.25
N ILE A 10 12.73 -4.09 -10.28
CA ILE A 10 14.15 -3.73 -10.25
C ILE A 10 14.33 -2.21 -10.25
N ALA A 11 13.52 -1.45 -10.97
CA ALA A 11 13.56 0.01 -10.97
C ALA A 11 13.19 0.60 -9.59
N LEU A 12 12.22 0.03 -8.89
CA LEU A 12 11.86 0.40 -7.52
C LEU A 12 12.98 0.08 -6.52
N LEU A 13 13.65 -1.06 -6.67
CA LEU A 13 14.82 -1.43 -5.86
C LEU A 13 16.04 -0.55 -6.14
N ALA A 14 16.26 -0.15 -7.39
CA ALA A 14 17.38 0.72 -7.76
C ALA A 14 17.21 2.18 -7.28
N MET A 15 15.99 2.66 -7.13
CA MET A 15 15.72 3.99 -6.55
C MET A 15 16.05 4.05 -5.06
N GLY A 16 15.95 2.94 -4.33
CA GLY A 16 16.26 2.88 -2.89
C GLY A 16 17.75 3.06 -2.55
N SER A 17 18.66 2.77 -3.47
CA SER A 17 20.10 2.82 -3.21
C SER A 17 20.77 4.19 -3.48
N GLY A 18 20.05 5.14 -4.07
CA GLY A 18 20.61 6.44 -4.48
C GLY A 18 20.27 7.65 -3.60
N LEU A 19 19.33 7.52 -2.66
CA LEU A 19 18.82 8.64 -1.86
C LEU A 19 19.33 8.64 -0.41
N SER A 20 20.60 8.33 -0.21
CA SER A 20 21.31 8.72 1.03
C SER A 20 21.64 10.22 0.97
N ALA A 21 20.64 11.04 0.71
CA ALA A 21 20.78 12.49 0.73
C ALA A 21 20.64 12.99 2.17
N GLN A 22 21.82 13.16 2.79
CA GLN A 22 22.10 14.19 3.77
C GLN A 22 20.92 15.05 4.21
N ASN A 23 20.43 14.83 5.44
CA ASN A 23 20.07 15.96 6.27
C ASN A 23 20.34 15.62 7.73
N ARG A 24 21.45 16.13 8.23
CA ARG A 24 21.72 16.30 9.66
C ARG A 24 20.73 17.37 10.18
N PHE A 25 19.57 16.96 10.62
CA PHE A 25 18.80 17.71 11.58
C PHE A 25 18.67 16.87 12.85
N GLN A 26 19.21 17.43 13.94
CA GLN A 26 19.28 16.82 15.26
C GLN A 26 17.87 16.57 15.79
N THR A 27 17.70 15.38 16.38
CA THR A 27 16.64 15.00 17.33
C THR A 27 15.19 15.20 16.86
N SER A 28 14.84 14.71 15.69
CA SER A 28 13.47 14.32 15.37
C SER A 28 13.50 12.87 14.89
N GLU A 29 12.53 12.09 15.30
CA GLU A 29 12.27 10.78 14.76
C GLU A 29 12.36 10.83 13.23
N ARG A 30 13.06 9.88 12.66
CA ARG A 30 13.34 9.87 11.23
C ARG A 30 12.31 8.97 10.57
N PHE A 31 11.22 9.58 10.14
CA PHE A 31 10.27 8.90 9.27
C PHE A 31 10.88 8.71 7.88
N GLY A 32 10.77 7.51 7.34
CA GLY A 32 11.28 7.16 6.02
C GLY A 32 12.57 6.33 6.03
N GLY A 33 12.81 5.67 4.91
CA GLY A 33 13.75 4.56 4.79
C GLY A 33 13.13 3.24 5.19
N THR A 34 11.77 3.18 5.30
CA THR A 34 11.02 2.07 5.86
C THR A 34 10.38 1.24 4.76
N LEU A 35 10.63 -0.06 4.77
CA LEU A 35 9.95 -1.04 3.93
C LEU A 35 8.76 -1.63 4.68
N ASN A 36 7.56 -1.39 4.20
CA ASN A 36 6.32 -1.92 4.75
C ASN A 36 5.84 -3.13 3.96
N LEU A 37 5.59 -4.24 4.64
CA LEU A 37 5.03 -5.47 4.10
C LEU A 37 3.72 -5.78 4.82
N GLY A 38 2.59 -5.72 4.11
CA GLY A 38 1.26 -5.84 4.68
C GLY A 38 0.42 -6.96 4.09
N LEU A 39 -0.43 -7.50 4.94
CA LEU A 39 -1.58 -8.33 4.56
C LEU A 39 -2.85 -7.55 4.87
N GLY A 40 -3.85 -7.64 4.01
CA GLY A 40 -5.02 -6.80 4.15
C GLY A 40 -6.31 -7.39 3.64
N ILE A 41 -7.32 -6.55 3.77
CA ILE A 41 -8.69 -6.78 3.29
C ILE A 41 -9.20 -5.54 2.55
N GLY A 42 -10.21 -5.70 1.69
CA GLY A 42 -10.81 -4.62 0.93
C GLY A 42 -10.40 -4.62 -0.55
N GLY A 43 -10.64 -3.52 -1.22
CA GLY A 43 -10.29 -3.35 -2.64
C GLY A 43 -10.63 -1.93 -3.11
N TYR A 44 -10.05 -1.55 -4.23
CA TYR A 44 -10.14 -0.17 -4.74
C TYR A 44 -11.36 0.13 -5.62
N SER A 45 -12.37 -0.73 -5.62
CA SER A 45 -13.66 -0.46 -6.28
C SER A 45 -14.83 -0.29 -5.31
N GLY A 46 -14.54 -0.27 -4.02
CA GLY A 46 -15.51 -0.19 -2.94
C GLY A 46 -15.16 -1.17 -1.83
N TYR A 47 -14.81 -0.66 -0.67
CA TYR A 47 -14.29 -1.47 0.44
C TYR A 47 -15.27 -2.58 0.86
N TYR A 48 -16.52 -2.22 1.09
CA TYR A 48 -17.53 -3.16 1.60
C TYR A 48 -17.95 -4.20 0.58
N ASP A 49 -17.98 -3.83 -0.69
CA ASP A 49 -18.36 -4.75 -1.78
C ASP A 49 -17.25 -5.77 -2.09
N ASN A 50 -16.02 -5.48 -1.66
CA ASN A 50 -14.85 -6.33 -1.95
C ASN A 50 -14.45 -7.25 -0.79
N VAL A 51 -14.87 -6.95 0.44
CA VAL A 51 -14.56 -7.80 1.61
C VAL A 51 -15.17 -9.19 1.41
N GLY A 52 -14.34 -10.22 1.42
CA GLY A 52 -14.76 -11.60 1.15
C GLY A 52 -14.52 -12.07 -0.29
N HIS A 53 -14.33 -11.15 -1.25
CA HIS A 53 -14.00 -11.47 -2.64
C HIS A 53 -12.53 -11.27 -2.99
N THR A 54 -11.78 -10.55 -2.14
CA THR A 54 -10.41 -10.08 -2.42
C THR A 54 -9.34 -10.61 -1.48
N LEU A 55 -9.65 -11.63 -0.68
CA LEU A 55 -8.69 -12.21 0.27
C LEU A 55 -7.81 -13.28 -0.37
N PRO A 56 -6.49 -13.32 -0.05
CA PRO A 56 -5.73 -12.32 0.71
C PRO A 56 -5.32 -11.14 -0.16
N VAL A 57 -5.15 -9.97 0.47
CA VAL A 57 -4.56 -8.79 -0.16
C VAL A 57 -3.12 -8.63 0.33
N PHE A 58 -2.16 -8.49 -0.58
CA PHE A 58 -0.76 -8.23 -0.27
C PHE A 58 -0.43 -6.78 -0.63
N ASN A 59 0.24 -6.08 0.26
CA ASN A 59 0.71 -4.72 0.03
C ASN A 59 2.20 -4.62 0.36
N ILE A 60 2.92 -3.90 -0.49
CA ILE A 60 4.30 -3.50 -0.26
C ILE A 60 4.45 -2.03 -0.59
N ASN A 61 5.10 -1.29 0.28
CA ASN A 61 5.48 0.09 0.01
C ASN A 61 6.83 0.43 0.66
N TYR A 62 7.50 1.43 0.11
CA TYR A 62 8.76 1.92 0.65
C TYR A 62 8.67 3.42 0.92
N GLU A 63 8.76 3.82 2.19
CA GLU A 63 8.64 5.20 2.61
C GLU A 63 9.94 5.97 2.47
N LEU A 64 9.85 7.11 1.82
CA LEU A 64 10.92 8.09 1.64
C LEU A 64 10.59 9.34 2.45
N GLY A 65 11.44 9.71 3.39
CA GLY A 65 11.29 10.96 4.13
C GLY A 65 11.55 12.17 3.23
N VAL A 66 10.55 13.00 3.01
CA VAL A 66 10.66 14.19 2.14
C VAL A 66 10.59 15.49 2.93
N ALA A 67 9.98 15.47 4.12
CA ALA A 67 9.96 16.61 5.04
C ALA A 67 9.87 16.08 6.48
N ARG A 68 9.96 16.99 7.46
CA ARG A 68 9.72 16.66 8.86
C ARG A 68 8.30 16.12 9.01
N ASN A 69 8.15 14.96 9.58
CA ASN A 69 6.87 14.28 9.80
C ASN A 69 6.09 13.94 8.50
N PHE A 70 6.72 14.00 7.32
CA PHE A 70 6.06 13.67 6.07
C PHE A 70 6.92 12.75 5.20
N THR A 71 6.29 11.67 4.75
CA THR A 71 6.90 10.70 3.83
C THR A 71 6.10 10.57 2.54
N ILE A 72 6.76 10.13 1.47
CA ILE A 72 6.12 9.65 0.25
C ILE A 72 6.56 8.22 0.03
N ALA A 73 5.62 7.34 -0.29
CA ALA A 73 5.88 5.93 -0.51
C ALA A 73 5.28 5.47 -1.85
N PRO A 74 6.08 5.07 -2.84
CA PRO A 74 5.59 4.22 -3.91
C PRO A 74 5.07 2.92 -3.32
N PHE A 75 3.94 2.43 -3.81
CA PHE A 75 3.35 1.17 -3.36
C PHE A 75 2.91 0.29 -4.52
N LEU A 76 2.83 -1.00 -4.21
CA LEU A 76 2.22 -2.02 -5.04
C LEU A 76 1.33 -2.88 -4.15
N THR A 77 0.10 -3.09 -4.60
CA THR A 77 -0.84 -4.02 -3.96
C THR A 77 -1.16 -5.14 -4.92
N LEU A 78 -1.44 -6.33 -4.44
CA LEU A 78 -1.82 -7.48 -5.23
C LEU A 78 -2.97 -8.21 -4.54
N TYR A 79 -4.05 -8.44 -5.26
CA TYR A 79 -5.15 -9.29 -4.80
C TYR A 79 -5.88 -9.93 -5.98
N THR A 80 -6.62 -11.00 -5.67
CA THR A 80 -7.51 -11.64 -6.63
C THR A 80 -8.95 -11.31 -6.24
N TYR A 81 -9.72 -10.80 -7.18
CA TYR A 81 -11.17 -10.66 -7.05
C TYR A 81 -11.84 -11.86 -7.70
N SER A 82 -12.68 -12.57 -6.96
CA SER A 82 -13.37 -13.76 -7.46
C SER A 82 -14.89 -13.59 -7.44
N ASP A 83 -15.51 -13.89 -8.56
CA ASP A 83 -16.95 -13.93 -8.78
C ASP A 83 -17.30 -15.31 -9.38
N PRO A 84 -18.54 -15.82 -9.27
CA PRO A 84 -18.94 -17.09 -9.88
C PRO A 84 -18.67 -17.21 -11.38
N ASN A 85 -18.62 -16.10 -12.11
CA ASN A 85 -18.48 -16.07 -13.56
C ASN A 85 -17.05 -15.76 -14.03
N TYR A 86 -16.21 -15.10 -13.20
CA TYR A 86 -14.87 -14.67 -13.57
C TYR A 86 -13.95 -14.51 -12.36
N SER A 87 -12.67 -14.49 -12.62
CA SER A 87 -11.64 -14.15 -11.63
C SER A 87 -10.71 -13.08 -12.22
N SER A 88 -10.40 -12.08 -11.42
CA SER A 88 -9.53 -10.99 -11.82
C SER A 88 -8.33 -10.88 -10.87
N ILE A 89 -7.13 -10.82 -11.45
CA ILE A 89 -5.94 -10.41 -10.71
C ILE A 89 -5.84 -8.89 -10.83
N VAL A 90 -5.86 -8.22 -9.68
CA VAL A 90 -5.82 -6.76 -9.58
C VAL A 90 -4.49 -6.35 -8.96
N THR A 91 -3.79 -5.44 -9.64
CA THR A 91 -2.49 -4.94 -9.21
C THR A 91 -2.52 -3.41 -9.16
N PRO A 92 -2.99 -2.82 -8.06
CA PRO A 92 -2.91 -1.39 -7.81
C PRO A 92 -1.46 -0.94 -7.61
N ILE A 93 -1.09 0.15 -8.26
CA ILE A 93 0.21 0.82 -8.09
C ILE A 93 0.01 2.32 -7.96
N GLY A 94 0.85 2.97 -7.16
CA GLY A 94 0.70 4.40 -6.94
C GLY A 94 1.70 4.97 -5.95
N ALA A 95 1.33 6.10 -5.38
CA ALA A 95 2.08 6.77 -4.32
C ALA A 95 1.17 7.10 -3.14
N LYS A 96 1.67 6.90 -1.93
CA LYS A 96 1.04 7.25 -0.65
C LYS A 96 1.84 8.37 -0.01
N GLY A 97 1.19 9.48 0.35
CA GLY A 97 1.75 10.54 1.17
C GLY A 97 1.29 10.36 2.61
N THR A 98 2.22 10.26 3.56
CA THR A 98 1.94 10.00 4.98
C THR A 98 2.41 11.17 5.83
N TYR A 99 1.54 11.66 6.71
CA TYR A 99 1.86 12.66 7.71
C TYR A 99 1.77 12.04 9.10
N TYR A 100 2.87 12.12 9.85
CA TYR A 100 3.00 11.61 11.21
C TYR A 100 2.67 12.70 12.22
N PHE A 101 1.77 12.40 13.18
CA PHE A 101 1.30 13.35 14.17
C PHE A 101 1.45 12.87 15.63
N ASP A 102 2.28 11.86 15.85
CA ASP A 102 2.68 11.32 17.17
C ASP A 102 3.15 12.41 18.13
N GLN A 103 3.90 13.40 17.64
CA GLN A 103 4.34 14.54 18.44
C GLN A 103 3.16 15.41 18.93
N LEU A 104 2.09 15.54 18.13
CA LEU A 104 0.88 16.27 18.52
C LEU A 104 0.09 15.52 19.57
N LEU A 105 0.13 14.20 19.56
CA LEU A 105 -0.54 13.34 20.53
C LEU A 105 0.29 13.09 21.79
N ASN A 106 1.54 13.59 21.80
CA ASN A 106 2.50 13.28 22.85
C ASN A 106 2.64 11.76 23.07
N ALA A 107 2.62 11.02 21.96
CA ALA A 107 2.75 9.58 21.95
C ALA A 107 4.13 9.16 22.48
N GLY A 108 4.19 8.01 23.12
CA GLY A 108 5.46 7.49 23.60
C GLY A 108 6.38 7.06 22.42
N PRO A 109 7.69 6.98 22.64
CA PRO A 109 8.68 6.79 21.55
C PRO A 109 8.59 5.45 20.81
N ARG A 110 7.62 4.62 21.15
CA ARG A 110 7.34 3.33 20.47
C ARG A 110 6.12 3.37 19.59
N TRP A 111 5.40 4.49 19.56
CA TRP A 111 4.15 4.59 18.83
C TRP A 111 4.19 5.74 17.84
N ASP A 112 4.00 5.44 16.58
CA ASP A 112 3.75 6.40 15.53
C ASP A 112 2.28 6.36 15.14
N PHE A 113 1.68 7.54 15.01
CA PHE A 113 0.32 7.72 14.52
C PHE A 113 0.35 8.57 13.28
N TYR A 114 -0.38 8.16 12.25
CA TYR A 114 -0.36 8.86 10.98
C TYR A 114 -1.72 8.94 10.32
N GLY A 115 -1.85 9.96 9.47
CA GLY A 115 -2.88 10.04 8.44
C GLY A 115 -2.21 10.07 7.08
N ALA A 116 -2.82 9.42 6.09
CA ALA A 116 -2.24 9.36 4.77
C ALA A 116 -3.31 9.46 3.67
N GLY A 117 -2.84 9.84 2.49
CA GLY A 117 -3.62 9.77 1.26
C GLY A 117 -2.83 9.05 0.18
N SER A 118 -3.47 8.18 -0.57
CA SER A 118 -2.86 7.49 -1.69
C SER A 118 -3.59 7.79 -2.99
N LEU A 119 -2.81 7.89 -4.06
CA LEU A 119 -3.28 8.05 -5.42
C LEU A 119 -2.62 7.00 -6.29
N GLY A 120 -3.39 6.33 -7.13
CA GLY A 120 -2.85 5.29 -7.97
C GLY A 120 -3.81 4.82 -9.05
N PHE A 121 -3.38 3.84 -9.79
CA PHE A 121 -4.17 3.17 -10.80
C PHE A 121 -4.02 1.66 -10.69
N ALA A 122 -5.09 0.93 -11.06
CA ALA A 122 -5.14 -0.52 -11.00
C ALA A 122 -4.93 -1.13 -12.38
N LEU A 123 -4.01 -2.11 -12.44
CA LEU A 123 -3.88 -3.01 -13.58
C LEU A 123 -4.75 -4.24 -13.29
N VAL A 124 -5.71 -4.54 -14.17
CA VAL A 124 -6.66 -5.64 -14.00
C VAL A 124 -6.47 -6.65 -15.12
N ASN A 125 -6.36 -7.92 -14.76
CA ASN A 125 -6.36 -9.04 -15.70
C ASN A 125 -7.48 -10.01 -15.33
N THR A 126 -8.50 -10.13 -16.20
CA THR A 126 -9.70 -10.93 -15.95
C THR A 126 -9.68 -12.20 -16.79
N THR A 127 -9.99 -13.32 -16.15
CA THR A 127 -10.20 -14.64 -16.78
C THR A 127 -11.64 -15.08 -16.54
N TRP A 128 -12.36 -15.40 -17.60
CA TRP A 128 -13.73 -15.88 -17.55
C TRP A 128 -13.77 -17.39 -17.35
N ASN A 129 -14.73 -17.86 -16.58
CA ASN A 129 -14.91 -19.29 -16.35
C ASN A 129 -15.39 -19.99 -17.62
N SER A 130 -14.85 -21.17 -17.90
CA SER A 130 -15.25 -22.00 -19.01
C SER A 130 -16.73 -22.43 -18.85
N GLY A 131 -17.59 -21.99 -19.76
CA GLY A 131 -19.03 -22.24 -19.73
C GLY A 131 -19.88 -21.00 -19.51
N TYR A 132 -19.28 -19.85 -19.25
CA TYR A 132 -20.00 -18.59 -19.22
C TYR A 132 -20.30 -18.10 -20.64
N ASN A 133 -21.57 -18.16 -21.03
CA ASN A 133 -22.08 -17.72 -22.35
C ASN A 133 -22.74 -16.33 -22.32
N GLY A 134 -22.58 -15.59 -21.20
CA GLY A 134 -23.15 -14.26 -21.05
C GLY A 134 -22.32 -13.16 -21.72
N SER A 135 -22.82 -11.94 -21.67
CA SER A 135 -22.07 -10.77 -22.14
C SER A 135 -20.79 -10.58 -21.34
N HIS A 136 -19.66 -10.53 -22.03
CA HIS A 136 -18.34 -10.22 -21.44
C HIS A 136 -18.19 -8.70 -21.19
N SER A 137 -19.23 -8.08 -20.64
CA SER A 137 -19.15 -6.68 -20.21
C SER A 137 -18.12 -6.58 -19.10
N TYR A 138 -17.15 -5.71 -19.26
CA TYR A 138 -16.07 -5.49 -18.32
C TYR A 138 -16.63 -5.04 -16.97
N TYR A 139 -16.79 -5.96 -16.05
CA TYR A 139 -16.88 -5.62 -14.63
C TYR A 139 -15.48 -5.26 -14.17
N VAL A 140 -15.25 -4.00 -13.91
CA VAL A 140 -13.95 -3.53 -13.43
C VAL A 140 -13.86 -3.88 -11.95
N ALA A 141 -13.08 -4.89 -11.63
CA ALA A 141 -12.79 -5.31 -10.25
C ALA A 141 -12.02 -4.25 -9.43
N ALA A 142 -11.71 -3.11 -10.03
CA ALA A 142 -11.15 -1.93 -9.39
C ALA A 142 -11.36 -0.71 -10.28
N ASN A 143 -11.46 0.48 -9.68
CA ASN A 143 -11.39 1.72 -10.42
C ASN A 143 -10.00 1.86 -11.06
N PRO A 144 -9.90 2.22 -12.35
CA PRO A 144 -8.62 2.39 -13.02
C PRO A 144 -7.79 3.52 -12.38
N LEU A 145 -8.44 4.55 -11.87
CA LEU A 145 -7.82 5.61 -11.07
C LEU A 145 -8.55 5.67 -9.73
N PHE A 146 -7.81 5.67 -8.63
CA PHE A 146 -8.37 5.73 -7.29
C PHE A 146 -7.63 6.74 -6.40
N LEU A 147 -8.38 7.29 -5.46
CA LEU A 147 -7.89 8.06 -4.32
C LEU A 147 -8.35 7.34 -3.06
N ASP A 148 -7.43 7.14 -2.13
CA ASP A 148 -7.70 6.46 -0.88
C ASP A 148 -7.20 7.27 0.31
N LEU A 149 -7.94 7.23 1.42
CA LEU A 149 -7.58 7.91 2.67
C LEU A 149 -7.27 6.87 3.73
N HIS A 150 -6.25 7.14 4.52
CA HIS A 150 -5.73 6.22 5.52
C HIS A 150 -5.61 6.89 6.89
N ILE A 151 -5.82 6.09 7.91
CA ILE A 151 -5.39 6.39 9.28
C ILE A 151 -4.70 5.15 9.83
N GLY A 152 -3.55 5.32 10.45
CA GLY A 152 -2.80 4.18 10.90
C GLY A 152 -1.92 4.46 12.10
N THR A 153 -1.36 3.38 12.60
CA THR A 153 -0.40 3.41 13.69
C THR A 153 0.66 2.34 13.47
N GLU A 154 1.85 2.63 13.97
CA GLU A 154 2.95 1.68 14.04
C GLU A 154 3.44 1.55 15.48
N TYR A 155 3.74 0.32 15.88
CA TYR A 155 4.38 0.01 17.17
C TYR A 155 5.78 -0.53 16.93
N HIS A 156 6.80 0.18 17.41
CA HIS A 156 8.20 -0.21 17.32
C HIS A 156 8.52 -1.34 18.30
N VAL A 157 8.66 -2.54 17.77
CA VAL A 157 9.08 -3.73 18.54
C VAL A 157 10.59 -3.63 18.85
N SER A 158 11.35 -3.09 17.91
CA SER A 158 12.79 -2.81 18.03
C SER A 158 13.14 -1.57 17.21
N ASN A 159 14.42 -1.16 17.21
CA ASN A 159 14.89 -0.03 16.42
C ASN A 159 14.81 -0.26 14.89
N ASN A 160 14.62 -1.51 14.46
CA ASN A 160 14.62 -1.89 13.05
C ASN A 160 13.33 -2.55 12.60
N ILE A 161 12.40 -2.87 13.53
CA ILE A 161 11.18 -3.59 13.22
C ILE A 161 10.00 -2.96 13.96
N GLY A 162 8.99 -2.60 13.19
CA GLY A 162 7.68 -2.17 13.66
C GLY A 162 6.57 -3.12 13.24
N LEU A 163 5.45 -3.05 13.93
CA LEU A 163 4.17 -3.65 13.53
C LEU A 163 3.21 -2.52 13.23
N PHE A 164 2.63 -2.49 12.05
CA PHE A 164 1.69 -1.44 11.69
C PHE A 164 0.27 -1.96 11.46
N LEU A 165 -0.69 -1.09 11.71
CA LEU A 165 -2.09 -1.21 11.33
C LEU A 165 -2.47 0.03 10.53
N ASP A 166 -2.95 -0.16 9.30
CA ASP A 166 -3.38 0.89 8.38
C ASP A 166 -4.84 0.64 8.01
N LEU A 167 -5.72 1.51 8.43
CA LEU A 167 -7.14 1.48 8.07
C LEU A 167 -7.39 2.47 6.94
N SER A 168 -8.07 2.04 5.89
CA SER A 168 -8.29 2.87 4.73
C SER A 168 -9.70 2.73 4.15
N THR A 169 -10.05 3.66 3.25
CA THR A 169 -11.30 3.61 2.49
C THR A 169 -11.26 2.58 1.36
N GLY A 170 -10.08 2.07 1.00
CA GLY A 170 -9.88 1.05 -0.01
C GLY A 170 -9.36 -0.26 0.58
N VAL A 171 -8.06 -0.38 0.80
CA VAL A 171 -7.41 -1.57 1.34
C VAL A 171 -6.84 -1.29 2.71
N SER A 172 -7.42 -1.90 3.74
CA SER A 172 -6.86 -1.87 5.10
C SER A 172 -5.86 -2.99 5.29
N THR A 173 -4.73 -2.69 5.93
CA THR A 173 -3.61 -3.64 6.08
C THR A 173 -3.08 -3.69 7.51
N ILE A 174 -2.56 -4.86 7.86
CA ILE A 174 -1.70 -5.08 9.03
C ILE A 174 -0.38 -5.67 8.54
N GLY A 175 0.74 -5.30 9.13
CA GLY A 175 2.01 -5.80 8.62
C GLY A 175 3.21 -5.44 9.46
N ILE A 176 4.37 -5.59 8.81
CA ILE A 176 5.69 -5.37 9.40
C ILE A 176 6.33 -4.20 8.66
N ALA A 177 6.88 -3.27 9.45
CA ALA A 177 7.73 -2.19 8.99
C ALA A 177 9.20 -2.55 9.30
N ILE A 178 10.08 -2.36 8.31
CA ILE A 178 11.52 -2.62 8.41
C ILE A 178 12.25 -1.31 8.14
N HIS A 179 12.93 -0.79 9.18
CA HIS A 179 13.65 0.48 9.17
C HIS A 179 15.12 0.35 8.82
#